data_877fa85b42609f0c11f27fcc88747af5
#
_entry.id   877fa85b42609f0c11f27fcc88747af5
#
_cell.length_a   1.000
_cell.length_b   1.000
_cell.length_c   1.000
_cell.angle_alpha   90.00
_cell.angle_beta   90.00
_cell.angle_gamma   90.00
#
_symmetry.space_group_name_H-M   'P 1'
#
loop_
_entity.id
_entity.type
_entity.pdbx_description
1 polymer ?
#
loop_
_entity_poly.entity_id
_entity_poly.type
_entity_poly.pdbx_seq_one_letter_code
_entity_poly.pdbx_strand_id
1 'polypeptide(L)'
;NKEILSKASLITKDAFETFPAFSPDGKWLYFCTAPAQKMPENYDKVRYNLCRVAFDPDRGEISFPIDTLVHADSLSYTFPRISPDGRFLMYTETAYGQFPIWHPDAEIRMMDLENRTAMDMSALNSPDTDSYHSWSSNSDWVVFSSRRDNGLYTLPYICYIGKDGKPSKPFLLPQEDPDKYDYQLYSYNIPELTKGAVEVSP
;
A
#
# COMPACT_ATOMS: atom_id res chain seq x y z
N ASN A 1 22.01 7.47 -2.08
CA ASN A 1 22.27 8.16 -3.36
C ASN A 1 21.10 9.08 -3.75
N LYS A 2 20.97 10.18 -3.04
CA LYS A 2 19.94 11.23 -3.33
C LYS A 2 20.07 11.86 -4.73
N GLU A 3 21.24 11.76 -5.35
CA GLU A 3 21.49 12.42 -6.65
C GLU A 3 20.98 11.65 -7.87
N ILE A 4 20.77 10.35 -7.75
CA ILE A 4 20.42 9.49 -8.90
C ILE A 4 18.96 9.69 -9.29
N LEU A 5 18.05 9.71 -8.32
CA LEU A 5 16.62 9.95 -8.58
C LEU A 5 16.32 11.40 -8.94
N SER A 6 17.12 12.37 -8.44
CA SER A 6 16.93 13.79 -8.77
C SER A 6 17.36 14.16 -10.21
N LYS A 7 18.18 13.34 -10.86
CA LYS A 7 18.56 13.50 -12.28
C LYS A 7 17.60 12.78 -13.23
N ALA A 8 16.73 11.94 -12.70
CA ALA A 8 15.75 11.24 -13.50
C ALA A 8 14.57 12.18 -13.79
N SER A 9 14.12 12.21 -15.03
CA SER A 9 12.92 12.93 -15.46
C SER A 9 11.60 12.42 -14.84
N LEU A 10 11.70 11.56 -13.82
CA LEU A 10 10.59 11.06 -13.01
C LEU A 10 10.09 12.13 -12.03
N ILE A 11 10.97 13.00 -11.52
CA ILE A 11 10.60 14.04 -10.57
C ILE A 11 10.37 15.32 -11.36
N THR A 12 9.12 15.74 -11.45
CA THR A 12 8.72 16.96 -12.16
C THR A 12 8.06 17.94 -11.20
N LYS A 13 7.96 19.20 -11.61
CA LYS A 13 7.20 20.23 -10.87
C LYS A 13 5.70 20.16 -11.15
N ASP A 14 5.32 19.42 -12.19
CA ASP A 14 3.96 19.37 -12.73
C ASP A 14 3.20 18.13 -12.27
N ALA A 15 3.85 17.26 -11.49
CA ALA A 15 3.26 16.04 -10.94
C ALA A 15 3.69 15.82 -9.48
N PHE A 16 2.86 15.05 -8.77
CA PHE A 16 3.20 14.46 -7.48
C PHE A 16 3.63 13.02 -7.71
N GLU A 17 4.83 12.65 -7.27
CA GLU A 17 5.35 11.29 -7.23
C GLU A 17 5.53 10.88 -5.77
N THR A 18 4.93 9.76 -5.38
CA THR A 18 4.88 9.32 -3.98
C THR A 18 4.78 7.81 -3.84
N PHE A 19 4.86 7.32 -2.61
CA PHE A 19 4.72 5.90 -2.24
C PHE A 19 5.65 4.96 -3.01
N PRO A 20 6.98 5.22 -3.02
CA PRO A 20 7.91 4.35 -3.72
C PRO A 20 8.01 2.97 -3.05
N ALA A 21 8.04 1.92 -3.86
CA ALA A 21 8.28 0.55 -3.43
C ALA A 21 9.08 -0.21 -4.47
N PHE A 22 10.14 -0.91 -4.06
CA PHE A 22 10.89 -1.78 -4.96
C PHE A 22 10.27 -3.17 -5.04
N SER A 23 10.40 -3.80 -6.21
CA SER A 23 10.16 -5.24 -6.32
C SER A 23 11.18 -6.01 -5.48
N PRO A 24 10.86 -7.25 -5.03
CA PRO A 24 11.77 -8.07 -4.23
C PRO A 24 13.10 -8.37 -4.92
N ASP A 25 13.13 -8.43 -6.25
CA ASP A 25 14.35 -8.63 -7.06
C ASP A 25 15.10 -7.32 -7.36
N GLY A 26 14.58 -6.18 -6.91
CA GLY A 26 15.16 -4.85 -7.11
C GLY A 26 15.08 -4.31 -8.53
N LYS A 27 14.41 -4.99 -9.47
CA LYS A 27 14.40 -4.60 -10.90
C LYS A 27 13.32 -3.62 -11.30
N TRP A 28 12.35 -3.38 -10.41
CA TRP A 28 11.25 -2.46 -10.64
C TRP A 28 11.09 -1.50 -9.47
N LEU A 29 10.90 -0.23 -9.79
CA LEU A 29 10.43 0.78 -8.85
C LEU A 29 8.96 1.05 -9.13
N TYR A 30 8.10 0.71 -8.19
CA TYR A 30 6.68 1.06 -8.18
C TYR A 30 6.49 2.40 -7.47
N PHE A 31 5.54 3.18 -7.95
CA PHE A 31 5.24 4.49 -7.37
C PHE A 31 3.85 4.96 -7.80
N CYS A 32 3.35 5.99 -7.14
CA CYS A 32 2.09 6.64 -7.49
C CYS A 32 2.37 8.01 -8.06
N THR A 33 1.65 8.40 -9.12
CA THR A 33 1.80 9.73 -9.73
C THR A 33 0.46 10.37 -10.05
N ALA A 34 0.34 11.68 -9.80
CA ALA A 34 -0.83 12.49 -10.12
C ALA A 34 -0.40 13.85 -10.66
N PRO A 35 -1.19 14.50 -11.52
CA PRO A 35 -0.95 15.91 -11.86
C PRO A 35 -0.92 16.77 -10.61
N ALA A 36 0.05 17.67 -10.52
CA ALA A 36 0.19 18.57 -9.39
C ALA A 36 -1.06 19.42 -9.22
N GLN A 37 -1.50 19.56 -7.98
CA GLN A 37 -2.65 20.36 -7.58
C GLN A 37 -2.19 21.51 -6.68
N LYS A 38 -2.98 22.59 -6.66
CA LYS A 38 -2.78 23.66 -5.70
C LYS A 38 -3.15 23.18 -4.30
N MET A 39 -2.16 23.04 -3.45
CA MET A 39 -2.34 22.57 -2.08
C MET A 39 -2.38 23.75 -1.11
N PRO A 40 -3.18 23.71 -0.03
CA PRO A 40 -4.08 22.59 0.37
C PRO A 40 -5.47 22.66 -0.29
N GLU A 41 -5.80 23.67 -1.10
CA GLU A 41 -7.17 23.96 -1.56
C GLU A 41 -7.80 22.85 -2.41
N ASN A 42 -6.97 22.08 -3.13
CA ASN A 42 -7.40 21.02 -4.04
C ASN A 42 -6.95 19.62 -3.58
N TYR A 43 -6.79 19.40 -2.28
CA TYR A 43 -6.32 18.11 -1.76
C TYR A 43 -7.24 16.93 -2.15
N ASP A 44 -8.53 17.17 -2.25
CA ASP A 44 -9.58 16.21 -2.61
C ASP A 44 -9.67 15.93 -4.12
N LYS A 45 -8.88 16.64 -4.93
CA LYS A 45 -8.79 16.44 -6.40
C LYS A 45 -7.58 15.59 -6.82
N VAL A 46 -6.71 15.24 -5.90
CA VAL A 46 -5.54 14.42 -6.21
C VAL A 46 -5.97 12.98 -6.48
N ARG A 47 -5.71 12.50 -7.70
CA ARG A 47 -5.98 11.12 -8.12
C ARG A 47 -4.68 10.51 -8.61
N TYR A 48 -4.17 9.54 -7.87
CA TYR A 48 -2.90 8.88 -8.21
C TYR A 48 -3.12 7.70 -9.14
N ASN A 49 -2.42 7.69 -10.26
CA ASN A 49 -2.14 6.49 -11.02
C ASN A 49 -1.16 5.60 -10.26
N LEU A 50 -1.25 4.30 -10.43
CA LEU A 50 -0.27 3.34 -9.97
C LEU A 50 0.64 2.94 -11.12
N CYS A 51 1.94 3.20 -10.99
CA CYS A 51 2.94 3.05 -12.02
C CYS A 51 4.13 2.21 -11.56
N ARG A 52 4.91 1.73 -12.52
CA ARG A 52 6.24 1.19 -12.29
C ARG A 52 7.20 1.60 -13.39
N VAL A 53 8.48 1.57 -13.08
CA VAL A 53 9.56 1.81 -14.03
C VAL A 53 10.67 0.79 -13.79
N ALA A 54 11.34 0.35 -14.85
CA ALA A 54 12.47 -0.56 -14.72
C ALA A 54 13.63 0.13 -13.98
N PHE A 55 14.26 -0.61 -13.08
CA PHE A 55 15.38 -0.14 -12.25
C PHE A 55 16.56 -1.10 -12.36
N ASP A 56 17.74 -0.53 -12.56
CA ASP A 56 19.01 -1.26 -12.52
C ASP A 56 19.64 -1.08 -11.13
N PRO A 57 19.64 -2.11 -10.26
CA PRO A 57 20.18 -1.99 -8.92
C PRO A 57 21.70 -1.83 -8.87
N ASP A 58 22.44 -2.31 -9.89
CA ASP A 58 23.89 -2.22 -9.95
C ASP A 58 24.34 -0.80 -10.29
N ARG A 59 23.61 -0.12 -11.16
CA ARG A 59 23.88 1.26 -11.58
C ARG A 59 23.10 2.30 -10.76
N GLY A 60 21.99 1.89 -10.13
CA GLY A 60 21.05 2.78 -9.48
C GLY A 60 20.30 3.67 -10.46
N GLU A 61 20.02 3.18 -11.66
CA GLU A 61 19.39 3.93 -12.75
C GLU A 61 17.98 3.41 -13.07
N ILE A 62 17.12 4.30 -13.51
CA ILE A 62 15.80 3.95 -14.05
C ILE A 62 15.83 3.92 -15.58
N SER A 63 15.00 3.08 -16.18
CA SER A 63 14.87 2.94 -17.63
C SER A 63 13.43 3.13 -18.07
N PHE A 64 13.18 4.12 -18.94
CA PHE A 64 11.88 4.38 -19.52
C PHE A 64 11.49 3.34 -20.59
N PRO A 65 10.18 3.19 -20.91
CA PRO A 65 9.06 4.02 -20.47
C PRO A 65 8.53 3.69 -19.07
N ILE A 66 7.76 4.60 -18.49
CA ILE A 66 6.92 4.33 -17.32
C ILE A 66 5.76 3.43 -17.75
N ASP A 67 5.53 2.36 -17.00
CA ASP A 67 4.43 1.42 -17.19
C ASP A 67 3.32 1.75 -16.18
N THR A 68 2.18 2.24 -16.67
CA THR A 68 1.01 2.53 -15.83
C THR A 68 0.19 1.26 -15.67
N LEU A 69 0.14 0.76 -14.44
CA LEU A 69 -0.57 -0.48 -14.09
C LEU A 69 -2.06 -0.24 -13.85
N VAL A 70 -2.39 0.86 -13.17
CA VAL A 70 -3.77 1.27 -12.90
C VAL A 70 -3.91 2.77 -13.15
N HIS A 71 -4.85 3.15 -14.00
CA HIS A 71 -5.17 4.55 -14.30
C HIS A 71 -6.19 5.12 -13.32
N ALA A 72 -5.93 6.33 -12.85
CA ALA A 72 -6.79 7.09 -11.97
C ALA A 72 -7.82 7.90 -12.76
N ASP A 73 -8.96 7.28 -13.06
CA ASP A 73 -10.08 8.00 -13.68
C ASP A 73 -10.91 8.76 -12.64
N SER A 74 -11.67 8.04 -11.82
CA SER A 74 -12.50 8.58 -10.75
C SER A 74 -11.97 8.28 -9.36
N LEU A 75 -11.09 7.31 -9.22
CA LEU A 75 -10.50 6.83 -7.99
C LEU A 75 -8.99 7.07 -7.95
N SER A 76 -8.39 6.95 -6.79
CA SER A 76 -6.97 7.13 -6.54
C SER A 76 -6.35 5.86 -5.98
N TYR A 77 -5.12 5.56 -6.37
CA TYR A 77 -4.40 4.34 -5.98
C TYR A 77 -3.12 4.69 -5.23
N THR A 78 -2.92 4.12 -4.04
CA THR A 78 -1.82 4.47 -3.14
C THR A 78 -1.21 3.23 -2.49
N PHE A 79 -0.07 3.38 -1.82
CA PHE A 79 0.60 2.34 -1.04
C PHE A 79 0.85 1.03 -1.79
N PRO A 80 1.55 1.03 -2.96
CA PRO A 80 1.93 -0.20 -3.61
C PRO A 80 2.83 -1.05 -2.71
N ARG A 81 2.50 -2.33 -2.56
CA ARG A 81 3.29 -3.33 -1.83
C ARG A 81 3.33 -4.62 -2.62
N ILE A 82 4.50 -5.01 -3.05
CA ILE A 82 4.71 -6.25 -3.81
C ILE A 82 4.92 -7.39 -2.81
N SER A 83 4.26 -8.53 -3.04
CA SER A 83 4.52 -9.74 -2.26
C SER A 83 5.99 -10.17 -2.40
N PRO A 84 6.64 -10.69 -1.33
CA PRO A 84 8.04 -11.11 -1.38
C PRO A 84 8.40 -12.12 -2.45
N ASP A 85 7.45 -12.93 -2.93
CA ASP A 85 7.62 -13.83 -4.07
C ASP A 85 7.52 -13.12 -5.43
N GLY A 86 7.19 -11.82 -5.45
CA GLY A 86 7.08 -11.00 -6.66
C GLY A 86 5.80 -11.18 -7.47
N ARG A 87 4.86 -11.99 -7.00
CA ARG A 87 3.68 -12.39 -7.78
C ARG A 87 2.54 -11.40 -7.69
N PHE A 88 2.28 -10.84 -6.51
CA PHE A 88 1.14 -9.98 -6.27
C PHE A 88 1.55 -8.54 -5.97
N LEU A 89 0.79 -7.60 -6.49
CA LEU A 89 0.84 -6.18 -6.13
C LEU A 89 -0.43 -5.83 -5.36
N MET A 90 -0.28 -5.44 -4.11
CA MET A 90 -1.36 -4.95 -3.27
C MET A 90 -1.28 -3.42 -3.17
N TYR A 91 -2.42 -2.74 -3.16
CA TYR A 91 -2.52 -1.28 -3.10
C TYR A 91 -3.83 -0.85 -2.46
N THR A 92 -3.94 0.41 -2.04
CA THR A 92 -5.17 1.00 -1.49
C THR A 92 -5.86 1.84 -2.57
N GLU A 93 -7.15 1.64 -2.74
CA GLU A 93 -8.06 2.41 -3.59
C GLU A 93 -8.94 3.33 -2.73
N THR A 94 -9.11 4.60 -3.13
CA THR A 94 -9.89 5.61 -2.42
C THR A 94 -10.48 6.64 -3.40
N ALA A 95 -11.43 7.45 -2.94
CA ALA A 95 -11.97 8.55 -3.75
C ALA A 95 -10.90 9.59 -4.13
N TYR A 96 -9.93 9.88 -3.26
CA TYR A 96 -8.78 10.76 -3.53
C TYR A 96 -7.55 10.35 -2.72
N GLY A 97 -6.34 10.80 -3.12
CA GLY A 97 -5.08 10.22 -2.68
C GLY A 97 -4.51 10.70 -1.36
N GLN A 98 -5.11 11.71 -0.71
CA GLN A 98 -4.60 12.26 0.54
C GLN A 98 -5.18 11.53 1.76
N PHE A 99 -4.31 11.05 2.66
CA PHE A 99 -4.67 10.40 3.92
C PHE A 99 -5.73 9.26 3.80
N PRO A 100 -5.52 8.23 2.97
CA PRO A 100 -6.51 7.19 2.73
C PRO A 100 -6.97 6.45 3.99
N ILE A 101 -6.18 6.45 5.07
CA ILE A 101 -6.57 5.84 6.36
C ILE A 101 -7.76 6.54 7.03
N TRP A 102 -8.11 7.74 6.59
CA TRP A 102 -9.26 8.49 7.09
C TRP A 102 -10.50 8.38 6.20
N HIS A 103 -10.38 7.67 5.08
CA HIS A 103 -11.46 7.53 4.12
C HIS A 103 -12.28 6.26 4.40
N PRO A 104 -13.57 6.36 4.71
CA PRO A 104 -14.42 5.18 4.89
C PRO A 104 -14.50 4.29 3.64
N ASP A 105 -14.26 4.86 2.46
CA ASP A 105 -14.23 4.18 1.17
C ASP A 105 -12.87 3.55 0.81
N ALA A 106 -11.89 3.59 1.73
CA ALA A 106 -10.60 2.98 1.47
C ALA A 106 -10.68 1.46 1.47
N GLU A 107 -10.33 0.86 0.33
CA GLU A 107 -10.31 -0.57 0.14
C GLU A 107 -8.93 -1.08 -0.31
N ILE A 108 -8.53 -2.23 0.18
CA ILE A 108 -7.32 -2.92 -0.28
C ILE A 108 -7.66 -3.68 -1.55
N ARG A 109 -6.90 -3.42 -2.61
CA ARG A 109 -6.96 -4.10 -3.89
C ARG A 109 -5.71 -4.91 -4.13
N MET A 110 -5.82 -5.93 -4.97
CA MET A 110 -4.67 -6.76 -5.35
C MET A 110 -4.72 -7.10 -6.83
N MET A 111 -3.54 -7.13 -7.46
CA MET A 111 -3.32 -7.52 -8.86
C MET A 111 -2.33 -8.67 -8.91
N ASP A 112 -2.63 -9.71 -9.71
CA ASP A 112 -1.65 -10.68 -10.16
C ASP A 112 -0.76 -10.02 -11.23
N LEU A 113 0.54 -9.93 -10.94
CA LEU A 113 1.50 -9.20 -11.80
C LEU A 113 1.87 -9.96 -13.08
N GLU A 114 1.73 -11.28 -13.10
CA GLU A 114 2.01 -12.09 -14.28
C GLU A 114 0.96 -11.86 -15.37
N ASN A 115 -0.31 -11.89 -14.97
CA ASN A 115 -1.45 -11.78 -15.89
C ASN A 115 -2.06 -10.37 -15.94
N ARG A 116 -1.64 -9.48 -15.05
CA ARG A 116 -2.21 -8.12 -14.84
C ARG A 116 -3.71 -8.16 -14.58
N THR A 117 -4.16 -9.13 -13.81
CA THR A 117 -5.58 -9.31 -13.49
C THR A 117 -5.87 -8.91 -12.05
N ALA A 118 -6.98 -8.19 -11.86
CA ALA A 118 -7.47 -7.86 -10.54
C ALA A 118 -7.95 -9.13 -9.81
N MET A 119 -7.58 -9.25 -8.54
CA MET A 119 -7.99 -10.32 -7.65
C MET A 119 -9.22 -9.90 -6.83
N ASP A 120 -10.08 -10.85 -6.50
CA ASP A 120 -11.21 -10.59 -5.61
C ASP A 120 -10.75 -10.47 -4.15
N MET A 121 -10.86 -9.25 -3.60
CA MET A 121 -10.49 -8.94 -2.23
C MET A 121 -11.71 -8.71 -1.32
N SER A 122 -12.90 -9.09 -1.74
CA SER A 122 -14.16 -8.86 -1.00
C SER A 122 -14.18 -9.51 0.38
N ALA A 123 -13.52 -10.66 0.56
CA ALA A 123 -13.41 -11.33 1.86
C ALA A 123 -12.50 -10.59 2.86
N LEU A 124 -11.56 -9.75 2.36
CA LEU A 124 -10.66 -8.96 3.19
C LEU A 124 -11.28 -7.63 3.61
N ASN A 125 -11.91 -6.92 2.67
CA ASN A 125 -12.42 -5.57 2.89
C ASN A 125 -13.68 -5.54 3.77
N SER A 126 -13.94 -4.39 4.36
CA SER A 126 -15.08 -4.10 5.22
C SER A 126 -15.83 -2.86 4.70
N PRO A 127 -17.01 -2.50 5.28
CA PRO A 127 -17.72 -1.27 4.92
C PRO A 127 -17.03 0.02 5.38
N ASP A 128 -15.91 -0.05 6.12
CA ASP A 128 -15.14 1.09 6.60
C ASP A 128 -13.68 0.94 6.15
N THR A 129 -12.84 1.91 6.45
CA THR A 129 -11.43 1.99 6.04
C THR A 129 -10.65 0.69 6.22
N ASP A 130 -10.07 0.20 5.14
CA ASP A 130 -9.06 -0.86 5.10
C ASP A 130 -7.85 -0.35 4.29
N SER A 131 -6.70 -0.18 4.94
CA SER A 131 -5.52 0.44 4.32
C SER A 131 -4.22 0.05 5.04
N TYR A 132 -3.10 0.65 4.63
CA TYR A 132 -1.79 0.49 5.28
C TYR A 132 -1.37 -0.96 5.47
N HIS A 133 -1.43 -1.72 4.39
CA HIS A 133 -1.10 -3.15 4.34
C HIS A 133 0.40 -3.41 4.21
N SER A 134 0.85 -4.52 4.78
CA SER A 134 2.20 -5.06 4.66
C SER A 134 2.19 -6.58 4.55
N TRP A 135 3.09 -7.12 3.73
CA TRP A 135 3.27 -8.55 3.55
C TRP A 135 4.17 -9.18 4.61
N SER A 136 3.87 -10.41 4.99
CA SER A 136 4.84 -11.28 5.65
C SER A 136 5.91 -11.75 4.67
N SER A 137 7.10 -12.08 5.19
CA SER A 137 8.25 -12.46 4.36
C SER A 137 8.07 -13.76 3.55
N ASN A 138 7.07 -14.58 3.87
CA ASN A 138 6.71 -15.80 3.14
C ASN A 138 5.58 -15.61 2.12
N SER A 139 5.09 -14.38 1.92
CA SER A 139 4.01 -14.03 1.00
C SER A 139 2.63 -14.62 1.33
N ASP A 140 2.47 -15.24 2.49
CA ASP A 140 1.22 -15.93 2.86
C ASP A 140 0.30 -15.08 3.75
N TRP A 141 0.83 -14.03 4.40
CA TRP A 141 0.08 -13.22 5.32
C TRP A 141 0.20 -11.73 5.00
N VAL A 142 -0.88 -11.02 5.27
CA VAL A 142 -0.95 -9.56 5.18
C VAL A 142 -1.47 -9.02 6.50
N VAL A 143 -0.76 -8.04 7.06
CA VAL A 143 -1.23 -7.23 8.18
C VAL A 143 -1.63 -5.86 7.65
N PHE A 144 -2.72 -5.30 8.14
CA PHE A 144 -3.23 -4.01 7.69
C PHE A 144 -4.01 -3.29 8.79
N SER A 145 -4.24 -2.00 8.60
CA SER A 145 -5.03 -1.16 9.51
C SER A 145 -6.47 -1.07 9.05
N SER A 146 -7.41 -1.29 9.96
CA SER A 146 -8.84 -1.25 9.67
C SER A 146 -9.62 -0.49 10.75
N ARG A 147 -10.68 0.19 10.33
CA ARG A 147 -11.62 0.88 11.24
C ARG A 147 -12.94 0.13 11.42
N ARG A 148 -13.03 -1.11 10.95
CA ARG A 148 -14.26 -1.93 10.88
C ARG A 148 -14.98 -2.15 12.20
N ASP A 149 -14.31 -1.98 13.36
CA ASP A 149 -14.93 -2.23 14.66
C ASP A 149 -15.79 -1.06 15.13
N ASN A 150 -15.24 0.15 15.10
CA ASN A 150 -15.91 1.31 15.71
C ASN A 150 -15.90 2.60 14.87
N GLY A 151 -15.27 2.56 13.68
CA GLY A 151 -15.17 3.72 12.79
C GLY A 151 -14.29 4.87 13.30
N LEU A 152 -13.67 4.74 14.49
CA LEU A 152 -12.89 5.80 15.12
C LEU A 152 -11.40 5.50 15.12
N TYR A 153 -11.01 4.33 15.61
CA TYR A 153 -9.62 3.94 15.76
C TYR A 153 -9.26 2.88 14.74
N THR A 154 -8.06 2.99 14.17
CA THR A 154 -7.52 1.94 13.33
C THR A 154 -6.89 0.86 14.20
N LEU A 155 -7.32 -0.38 13.98
CA LEU A 155 -6.81 -1.57 14.65
C LEU A 155 -6.05 -2.46 13.65
N PRO A 156 -5.04 -3.23 14.09
CA PRO A 156 -4.28 -4.11 13.23
C PRO A 156 -5.05 -5.41 12.98
N TYR A 157 -5.35 -5.68 11.73
CA TYR A 157 -5.95 -6.92 11.26
C TYR A 157 -4.93 -7.76 10.49
N ILE A 158 -5.07 -9.07 10.54
CA ILE A 158 -4.24 -10.00 9.79
C ILE A 158 -5.11 -10.93 8.94
N CYS A 159 -4.65 -11.22 7.74
CA CYS A 159 -5.35 -12.03 6.75
C CYS A 159 -4.37 -13.00 6.10
N TYR A 160 -4.78 -14.24 5.91
CA TYR A 160 -4.05 -15.22 5.11
C TYR A 160 -4.41 -15.05 3.63
N ILE A 161 -3.40 -15.08 2.77
CA ILE A 161 -3.54 -15.05 1.31
C ILE A 161 -3.16 -16.43 0.77
N GLY A 162 -4.14 -17.12 0.18
CA GLY A 162 -3.92 -18.43 -0.42
C GLY A 162 -2.98 -18.38 -1.63
N LYS A 163 -2.42 -19.52 -2.02
CA LYS A 163 -1.57 -19.63 -3.21
C LYS A 163 -2.31 -19.28 -4.51
N ASP A 164 -3.62 -19.30 -4.50
CA ASP A 164 -4.49 -18.84 -5.59
C ASP A 164 -4.80 -17.33 -5.53
N GLY A 165 -4.20 -16.60 -4.58
CA GLY A 165 -4.40 -15.17 -4.37
C GLY A 165 -5.71 -14.81 -3.65
N LYS A 166 -6.44 -15.79 -3.10
CA LYS A 166 -7.67 -15.50 -2.38
C LYS A 166 -7.40 -15.18 -0.91
N PRO A 167 -7.96 -14.07 -0.40
CA PRO A 167 -7.86 -13.73 1.00
C PRO A 167 -8.80 -14.60 1.84
N SER A 168 -8.35 -14.99 3.02
CA SER A 168 -9.22 -15.48 4.08
C SER A 168 -10.03 -14.33 4.71
N LYS A 169 -10.99 -14.66 5.56
CA LYS A 169 -11.60 -13.64 6.44
C LYS A 169 -10.53 -13.11 7.39
N PRO A 170 -10.31 -11.78 7.47
CA PRO A 170 -9.38 -11.19 8.41
C PRO A 170 -9.84 -11.36 9.86
N PHE A 171 -8.87 -11.34 10.76
CA PHE A 171 -9.15 -11.28 12.19
C PHE A 171 -8.25 -10.24 12.87
N LEU A 172 -8.75 -9.69 13.95
CA LEU A 172 -8.01 -8.72 14.77
C LEU A 172 -6.75 -9.38 15.32
N LEU A 173 -5.60 -8.71 15.20
CA LEU A 173 -4.32 -9.26 15.67
C LEU A 173 -4.38 -9.49 17.19
N PRO A 174 -4.26 -10.75 17.68
CA PRO A 174 -4.37 -11.03 19.09
C PRO A 174 -3.31 -10.29 19.92
N GLN A 175 -3.71 -9.83 21.12
CA GLN A 175 -2.84 -9.25 22.12
C GLN A 175 -2.74 -10.19 23.33
N GLU A 176 -1.72 -10.01 24.15
CA GLU A 176 -1.57 -10.74 25.41
C GLU A 176 -2.76 -10.51 26.35
N ASP A 177 -3.22 -9.27 26.44
CA ASP A 177 -4.47 -8.90 27.08
C ASP A 177 -5.58 -8.86 25.99
N PRO A 178 -6.56 -9.78 26.01
CA PRO A 178 -7.61 -9.83 24.99
C PRO A 178 -8.51 -8.59 24.99
N ASP A 179 -8.66 -7.90 26.13
CA ASP A 179 -9.52 -6.72 26.27
C ASP A 179 -8.78 -5.42 25.93
N LYS A 180 -7.49 -5.49 25.54
CA LYS A 180 -6.65 -4.30 25.27
C LYS A 180 -7.28 -3.31 24.30
N TYR A 181 -7.90 -3.79 23.27
CA TYR A 181 -8.50 -2.93 22.23
C TYR A 181 -9.77 -2.20 22.71
N ASP A 182 -10.46 -2.72 23.72
CA ASP A 182 -11.71 -2.14 24.23
C ASP A 182 -11.47 -0.83 25.02
N TYR A 183 -10.31 -0.68 25.61
CA TYR A 183 -9.97 0.50 26.44
C TYR A 183 -8.87 1.40 25.87
N GLN A 184 -8.23 1.03 24.75
CA GLN A 184 -7.23 1.90 24.13
C GLN A 184 -7.88 3.09 23.41
N LEU A 185 -7.25 4.27 23.53
CA LEU A 185 -7.71 5.54 22.96
C LEU A 185 -6.72 6.06 21.89
N TYR A 186 -6.15 5.17 21.10
CA TYR A 186 -5.24 5.52 20.01
C TYR A 186 -5.39 4.59 18.82
N SER A 187 -4.99 5.09 17.66
CA SER A 187 -4.94 4.33 16.40
C SER A 187 -3.57 3.71 16.18
N TYR A 188 -3.53 2.52 15.64
CA TYR A 188 -2.33 1.99 15.03
C TYR A 188 -2.08 2.65 13.67
N ASN A 189 -0.79 2.88 13.35
CA ASN A 189 -0.39 3.36 12.04
C ASN A 189 -0.08 2.18 11.12
N ILE A 190 0.87 2.30 10.20
CA ILE A 190 1.24 1.23 9.27
C ILE A 190 1.80 0.04 10.05
N PRO A 191 1.10 -1.11 10.11
CA PRO A 191 1.64 -2.29 10.76
C PRO A 191 2.63 -2.99 9.83
N GLU A 192 3.70 -3.53 10.40
CA GLU A 192 4.70 -4.30 9.65
C GLU A 192 5.06 -5.58 10.39
N LEU A 193 5.25 -6.67 9.65
CA LEU A 193 5.73 -7.95 10.18
C LEU A 193 7.25 -8.02 10.08
N THR A 194 7.93 -8.38 11.16
CA THR A 194 9.39 -8.53 11.23
C THR A 194 9.82 -9.99 11.33
N LYS A 195 11.01 -10.31 10.84
CA LYS A 195 11.57 -11.68 10.92
C LYS A 195 12.14 -12.04 12.30
N GLY A 196 12.22 -11.11 13.22
CA GLY A 196 12.78 -11.30 14.55
C GLY A 196 12.26 -10.26 15.53
N ALA A 197 12.64 -10.39 16.79
CA ALA A 197 12.31 -9.41 17.80
C ALA A 197 12.89 -8.04 17.44
N VAL A 198 12.09 -6.99 17.66
CA VAL A 198 12.55 -5.61 17.52
C VAL A 198 13.27 -5.23 18.82
N GLU A 199 14.57 -4.97 18.73
CA GLU A 199 15.32 -4.41 19.86
C GLU A 199 14.99 -2.92 19.98
N VAL A 200 14.30 -2.57 21.05
CA VAL A 200 14.04 -1.16 21.40
C VAL A 200 15.16 -0.70 22.31
N SER A 201 16.00 0.21 21.83
CA SER A 201 16.98 0.90 22.70
C SER A 201 16.21 1.78 23.68
N PRO A 202 16.57 1.75 24.98
CA PRO A 202 15.94 2.58 26.03
C PRO A 202 16.17 4.07 25.81
#